data_9ab14c69ed7bdaaeb50741cb9bd6ba6c
#
_entry.id   9ab14c69ed7bdaaeb50741cb9bd6ba6c
#
_cell.length_a   1.000
_cell.length_b   1.000
_cell.length_c   1.000
_cell.angle_alpha   90.00
_cell.angle_beta   90.00
_cell.angle_gamma   90.00
#
_symmetry.space_group_name_H-M   'P 1'
#
loop_
_entity.id
_entity.type
_entity.pdbx_description
1 polymer ?
#
loop_
_entity_poly.entity_id
_entity_poly.type
_entity_poly.pdbx_seq_one_letter_code
_entity_poly.pdbx_strand_id
1 'polypeptide(L)'
;NAAGDTVAAASTAGDGSYAFEGVAPGRYRVRFTAKEADSGFSATERSMAKGGVQQSDDSVSTTRVLTLSGGDALSEVNAGVVRRGTLTGSVWIDRNGDCVRQAEEELLSGVKVHLMDGAGRFITESTTTDENGRFAFARVAPGSYKLRVDAPEGYVFSGAAQDSVLPLESTRDGRGYSASFTMLGGAKVEGI
;
A
#
# COMPACT_ATOMS: atom_id res chain seq x y z
N ASN A 1 -21.51 -18.53 9.58
CA ASN A 1 -22.78 -17.86 9.84
C ASN A 1 -22.56 -16.43 10.37
N ALA A 2 -23.63 -15.70 10.66
CA ALA A 2 -23.54 -14.33 11.17
C ALA A 2 -23.02 -14.26 12.62
N ALA A 3 -23.05 -15.35 13.36
CA ALA A 3 -22.52 -15.46 14.73
C ALA A 3 -20.99 -15.67 14.76
N GLY A 4 -20.38 -15.95 13.63
CA GLY A 4 -18.92 -16.11 13.49
C GLY A 4 -18.44 -17.52 13.26
N ASP A 5 -19.31 -18.54 13.34
CA ASP A 5 -18.92 -19.93 13.07
C ASP A 5 -18.74 -20.16 11.57
N THR A 6 -17.69 -20.87 11.19
CA THR A 6 -17.48 -21.29 9.81
C THR A 6 -18.38 -22.47 9.48
N VAL A 7 -19.28 -22.29 8.52
CA VAL A 7 -20.23 -23.32 8.08
C VAL A 7 -19.81 -24.02 6.79
N ALA A 8 -19.01 -23.32 5.96
CA ALA A 8 -18.42 -23.86 4.74
C ALA A 8 -17.14 -23.09 4.39
N ALA A 9 -16.23 -23.73 3.69
CA ALA A 9 -15.03 -23.11 3.14
C ALA A 9 -14.82 -23.57 1.70
N ALA A 10 -14.36 -22.70 0.84
CA ALA A 10 -14.01 -22.97 -0.55
C ALA A 10 -12.71 -22.24 -0.92
N SER A 11 -11.96 -22.79 -1.86
CA SER A 11 -10.86 -22.12 -2.51
C SER A 11 -11.30 -21.67 -3.90
N THR A 12 -10.80 -20.54 -4.36
CA THR A 12 -11.04 -20.10 -5.73
C THR A 12 -10.35 -21.02 -6.73
N ALA A 13 -11.03 -21.31 -7.84
CA ALA A 13 -10.45 -22.00 -9.00
C ALA A 13 -9.44 -21.11 -9.74
N GLY A 14 -8.81 -21.65 -10.79
CA GLY A 14 -7.82 -20.92 -11.58
C GLY A 14 -8.36 -19.68 -12.32
N ASP A 15 -9.67 -19.64 -12.56
CA ASP A 15 -10.39 -18.50 -13.15
C ASP A 15 -10.91 -17.49 -12.09
N GLY A 16 -10.63 -17.76 -10.80
CA GLY A 16 -11.08 -16.94 -9.67
C GLY A 16 -12.50 -17.24 -9.19
N SER A 17 -13.22 -18.19 -9.80
CA SER A 17 -14.57 -18.58 -9.38
C SER A 17 -14.54 -19.39 -8.08
N TYR A 18 -15.63 -19.30 -7.31
CA TYR A 18 -15.88 -20.14 -6.15
C TYR A 18 -17.39 -20.34 -5.95
N ALA A 19 -17.79 -21.40 -5.27
CA ALA A 19 -19.16 -21.66 -4.92
C ALA A 19 -19.30 -22.30 -3.53
N PHE A 20 -20.38 -22.01 -2.88
CA PHE A 20 -20.90 -22.75 -1.72
C PHE A 20 -22.25 -23.35 -2.10
N GLU A 21 -22.32 -24.66 -2.17
CA GLU A 21 -23.53 -25.37 -2.53
C GLU A 21 -24.20 -25.97 -1.30
N GLY A 22 -25.52 -26.14 -1.36
CA GLY A 22 -26.29 -26.77 -0.30
C GLY A 22 -26.34 -26.01 1.03
N VAL A 23 -26.10 -24.69 1.00
CA VAL A 23 -26.15 -23.85 2.19
C VAL A 23 -27.60 -23.66 2.62
N ALA A 24 -27.91 -24.00 3.89
CA ALA A 24 -29.26 -23.83 4.44
C ALA A 24 -29.70 -22.34 4.46
N PRO A 25 -31.00 -22.04 4.42
CA PRO A 25 -31.47 -20.69 4.61
C PRO A 25 -30.97 -20.08 5.92
N GLY A 26 -30.55 -18.80 5.89
CA GLY A 26 -29.97 -18.18 7.06
C GLY A 26 -29.27 -16.84 6.78
N ARG A 27 -28.59 -16.34 7.81
CA ARG A 27 -27.79 -15.11 7.72
C ARG A 27 -26.30 -15.46 7.77
N TYR A 28 -25.55 -15.01 6.76
CA TYR A 28 -24.15 -15.38 6.54
C TYR A 28 -23.28 -14.18 6.29
N ARG A 29 -21.97 -14.38 6.44
CA ARG A 29 -20.93 -13.52 5.91
C ARG A 29 -19.96 -14.35 5.11
N VAL A 30 -19.49 -13.83 4.01
CA VAL A 30 -18.37 -14.43 3.27
C VAL A 30 -17.11 -13.74 3.71
N ARG A 31 -16.13 -14.53 4.13
CA ARG A 31 -14.80 -14.08 4.49
C ARG A 31 -13.83 -14.52 3.41
N PHE A 32 -13.13 -13.55 2.83
CA PHE A 32 -12.06 -13.78 1.89
C PHE A 32 -10.72 -13.66 2.62
N THR A 33 -9.79 -14.54 2.31
CA THR A 33 -8.42 -14.52 2.86
C THR A 33 -7.44 -14.52 1.70
N ALA A 34 -6.55 -13.54 1.64
CA ALA A 34 -5.49 -13.49 0.64
C ALA A 34 -4.43 -14.56 0.95
N LYS A 35 -4.03 -15.32 -0.05
CA LYS A 35 -3.11 -16.46 0.13
C LYS A 35 -1.65 -16.04 0.21
N GLU A 36 -1.26 -14.98 -0.50
CA GLU A 36 0.12 -14.51 -0.57
C GLU A 36 0.37 -13.40 0.46
N ALA A 37 1.53 -13.45 1.13
CA ALA A 37 1.91 -12.47 2.16
C ALA A 37 1.94 -11.02 1.64
N ASP A 38 2.28 -10.83 0.35
CA ASP A 38 2.36 -9.50 -0.29
C ASP A 38 1.08 -9.10 -1.01
N SER A 39 -0.01 -9.84 -0.81
CA SER A 39 -1.31 -9.49 -1.36
C SER A 39 -2.21 -8.91 -0.28
N GLY A 40 -3.16 -8.10 -0.70
CA GLY A 40 -4.17 -7.50 0.13
C GLY A 40 -5.45 -7.27 -0.65
N PHE A 41 -6.51 -6.88 0.04
CA PHE A 41 -7.76 -6.56 -0.64
C PHE A 41 -7.79 -5.09 -1.04
N SER A 42 -8.35 -4.84 -2.24
CA SER A 42 -8.56 -3.47 -2.71
C SER A 42 -9.58 -2.78 -1.80
N ALA A 43 -9.21 -1.61 -1.28
CA ALA A 43 -10.09 -0.78 -0.45
C ALA A 43 -11.18 -0.05 -1.24
N THR A 44 -11.34 -0.33 -2.53
CA THR A 44 -12.34 0.37 -3.35
C THR A 44 -13.75 -0.08 -3.02
N GLU A 45 -14.54 0.84 -2.47
CA GLU A 45 -15.98 0.70 -2.21
C GLU A 45 -16.81 0.32 -3.45
N ARG A 46 -16.23 0.27 -4.63
CA ARG A 46 -16.90 -0.03 -5.90
C ARG A 46 -17.14 -1.51 -6.18
N SER A 47 -16.56 -2.43 -5.41
CA SER A 47 -16.90 -3.86 -5.48
C SER A 47 -18.18 -4.20 -4.72
N MET A 48 -19.05 -3.23 -4.48
CA MET A 48 -20.23 -3.33 -3.63
C MET A 48 -21.53 -3.53 -4.40
N ALA A 49 -21.59 -4.41 -5.37
CA ALA A 49 -22.88 -4.92 -5.80
C ALA A 49 -23.46 -5.82 -4.71
N LYS A 50 -24.39 -5.31 -3.94
CA LYS A 50 -25.27 -5.99 -2.96
C LYS A 50 -24.71 -6.55 -1.65
N GLY A 51 -23.42 -6.54 -1.40
CA GLY A 51 -22.91 -7.13 -0.15
C GLY A 51 -21.62 -6.46 0.35
N GLY A 52 -21.61 -5.13 0.53
CA GLY A 52 -20.41 -4.37 0.87
C GLY A 52 -19.43 -5.08 1.80
N VAL A 53 -18.16 -5.07 1.45
CA VAL A 53 -17.08 -5.69 2.19
C VAL A 53 -16.59 -4.76 3.28
N GLN A 54 -16.51 -5.22 4.52
CA GLN A 54 -15.79 -4.55 5.60
C GLN A 54 -14.39 -5.14 5.68
N GLN A 55 -13.38 -4.32 5.49
CA GLN A 55 -12.00 -4.71 5.65
C GLN A 55 -11.69 -4.80 7.14
N SER A 56 -11.26 -5.97 7.61
CA SER A 56 -10.85 -6.17 9.00
C SER A 56 -9.34 -6.04 9.18
N ASP A 57 -8.58 -6.43 8.18
CA ASP A 57 -7.15 -6.22 8.03
C ASP A 57 -6.80 -6.33 6.53
N ASP A 58 -5.53 -6.09 6.20
CA ASP A 58 -5.08 -6.08 4.81
C ASP A 58 -5.12 -7.45 4.10
N SER A 59 -5.16 -8.54 4.87
CA SER A 59 -5.16 -9.93 4.36
C SER A 59 -6.52 -10.59 4.40
N VAL A 60 -7.50 -9.98 5.08
CA VAL A 60 -8.84 -10.52 5.29
C VAL A 60 -9.89 -9.48 4.94
N SER A 61 -10.87 -9.87 4.17
CA SER A 61 -12.02 -9.06 3.81
C SER A 61 -13.30 -9.82 4.09
N THR A 62 -14.29 -9.16 4.69
CA THR A 62 -15.54 -9.80 5.11
C THR A 62 -16.74 -9.01 4.60
N THR A 63 -17.74 -9.69 4.02
CA THR A 63 -18.97 -9.04 3.56
C THR A 63 -19.83 -8.53 4.72
N ARG A 64 -20.74 -7.64 4.41
CA ARG A 64 -21.91 -7.41 5.27
C ARG A 64 -22.69 -8.72 5.44
N VAL A 65 -23.65 -8.73 6.36
CA VAL A 65 -24.54 -9.89 6.51
C VAL A 65 -25.38 -10.05 5.25
N LEU A 66 -25.28 -11.23 4.66
CA LEU A 66 -26.07 -11.69 3.53
C LEU A 66 -27.21 -12.55 4.09
N THR A 67 -28.41 -12.41 3.56
CA THR A 67 -29.57 -13.27 3.90
C THR A 67 -29.83 -14.20 2.74
N LEU A 68 -29.91 -15.48 3.02
CA LEU A 68 -30.24 -16.54 2.08
C LEU A 68 -31.57 -17.16 2.48
N SER A 69 -32.55 -17.13 1.60
CA SER A 69 -33.86 -17.77 1.76
C SER A 69 -33.88 -19.12 1.05
N GLY A 70 -34.90 -19.92 1.27
CA GLY A 70 -35.04 -21.22 0.59
C GLY A 70 -35.18 -21.05 -0.93
N GLY A 71 -34.33 -21.70 -1.68
CA GLY A 71 -34.28 -21.63 -3.14
C GLY A 71 -33.50 -20.42 -3.71
N ASP A 72 -32.96 -19.53 -2.86
CA ASP A 72 -32.15 -18.42 -3.33
C ASP A 72 -30.79 -18.87 -3.86
N ALA A 73 -30.32 -18.17 -4.92
CA ALA A 73 -28.94 -18.20 -5.36
C ALA A 73 -28.38 -16.78 -5.26
N LEU A 74 -27.37 -16.57 -4.43
CA LEU A 74 -26.64 -15.31 -4.35
C LEU A 74 -25.42 -15.39 -5.27
N SER A 75 -25.37 -14.51 -6.25
CA SER A 75 -24.25 -14.32 -7.17
C SER A 75 -23.56 -12.98 -6.94
N GLU A 76 -22.41 -12.78 -7.59
CA GLU A 76 -21.65 -11.53 -7.60
C GLU A 76 -21.15 -11.09 -6.22
N VAL A 77 -20.90 -12.02 -5.31
CA VAL A 77 -20.20 -11.76 -4.06
C VAL A 77 -18.71 -11.87 -4.32
N ASN A 78 -18.11 -10.79 -4.79
CA ASN A 78 -16.74 -10.77 -5.31
C ASN A 78 -15.80 -9.96 -4.39
N ALA A 79 -14.50 -10.28 -4.45
CA ALA A 79 -13.45 -9.53 -3.79
C ALA A 79 -12.27 -9.30 -4.75
N GLY A 80 -11.79 -8.05 -4.81
CA GLY A 80 -10.59 -7.69 -5.57
C GLY A 80 -9.35 -7.83 -4.71
N VAL A 81 -8.34 -8.54 -5.22
CA VAL A 81 -7.04 -8.70 -4.57
C VAL A 81 -6.01 -7.84 -5.31
N VAL A 82 -5.17 -7.14 -4.57
CA VAL A 82 -4.07 -6.35 -5.11
C VAL A 82 -2.75 -6.88 -4.58
N ARG A 83 -1.70 -6.84 -5.39
CA ARG A 83 -0.33 -7.03 -4.93
C ARG A 83 0.20 -5.72 -4.38
N ARG A 84 0.94 -5.79 -3.27
CA ARG A 84 1.63 -4.65 -2.70
C ARG A 84 2.98 -4.49 -3.37
N GLY A 85 3.42 -3.25 -3.48
CA GLY A 85 4.73 -2.90 -4.02
C GLY A 85 5.73 -2.57 -2.93
N THR A 86 6.95 -2.27 -3.34
CA THR A 86 8.03 -1.81 -2.49
C THR A 86 8.59 -0.50 -3.05
N LEU A 87 8.89 0.43 -2.17
CA LEU A 87 9.49 1.71 -2.48
C LEU A 87 10.79 1.84 -1.68
N THR A 88 11.91 2.02 -2.35
CA THR A 88 13.23 2.15 -1.71
C THR A 88 13.98 3.35 -2.24
N GLY A 89 14.83 3.91 -1.40
CA GLY A 89 15.70 5.01 -1.78
C GLY A 89 16.83 5.22 -0.78
N SER A 90 17.58 6.31 -0.96
CA SER A 90 18.68 6.68 -0.09
C SER A 90 18.77 8.19 0.10
N VAL A 91 19.35 8.59 1.20
CA VAL A 91 19.69 9.99 1.50
C VAL A 91 21.20 10.09 1.65
N TRP A 92 21.81 11.09 1.04
CA TRP A 92 23.25 11.31 1.04
C TRP A 92 23.61 12.77 1.29
N ILE A 93 24.89 13.01 1.61
CA ILE A 93 25.47 14.36 1.74
C ILE A 93 26.03 14.75 0.39
N ASP A 94 25.31 15.59 -0.33
CA ASP A 94 25.74 16.17 -1.60
C ASP A 94 26.79 17.26 -1.31
N ARG A 95 28.06 16.88 -1.45
CA ARG A 95 29.20 17.76 -1.07
C ARG A 95 29.51 18.81 -2.12
N ASN A 96 29.25 18.54 -3.36
CA ASN A 96 29.56 19.43 -4.47
C ASN A 96 28.35 20.24 -4.96
N GLY A 97 27.13 19.93 -4.46
CA GLY A 97 25.90 20.63 -4.78
C GLY A 97 25.38 20.37 -6.20
N ASP A 98 25.78 19.24 -6.82
CA ASP A 98 25.36 18.91 -8.20
C ASP A 98 24.07 18.10 -8.28
N CYS A 99 23.51 17.70 -7.13
CA CYS A 99 22.28 16.93 -7.00
C CYS A 99 22.38 15.52 -7.64
N VAL A 100 23.60 14.98 -7.80
CA VAL A 100 23.89 13.67 -8.34
C VAL A 100 24.70 12.89 -7.31
N ARG A 101 24.25 11.72 -6.92
CA ARG A 101 24.97 10.91 -5.95
C ARG A 101 26.23 10.29 -6.56
N GLN A 102 27.39 10.64 -6.01
CA GLN A 102 28.68 9.99 -6.33
C GLN A 102 29.03 8.90 -5.32
N ALA A 103 29.94 8.01 -5.73
CA ALA A 103 30.36 6.87 -4.90
C ALA A 103 31.09 7.29 -3.62
N GLU A 104 31.74 8.46 -3.65
CA GLU A 104 32.53 9.03 -2.56
C GLU A 104 31.67 9.80 -1.57
N GLU A 105 30.41 10.04 -1.90
CA GLU A 105 29.49 10.77 -1.04
C GLU A 105 28.90 9.89 0.05
N GLU A 106 28.92 10.45 1.25
CA GLU A 106 28.48 9.78 2.46
C GLU A 106 26.98 9.64 2.49
N LEU A 107 26.51 8.44 2.78
CA LEU A 107 25.10 8.16 3.00
C LEU A 107 24.68 8.61 4.42
N LEU A 108 23.50 9.22 4.54
CA LEU A 108 23.05 9.83 5.77
C LEU A 108 21.99 8.96 6.47
N SER A 109 22.37 8.39 7.62
CA SER A 109 21.47 7.60 8.46
C SER A 109 20.60 8.47 9.37
N GLY A 110 19.51 7.91 9.88
CA GLY A 110 18.65 8.56 10.86
C GLY A 110 17.69 9.62 10.27
N VAL A 111 17.63 9.77 8.95
CA VAL A 111 16.75 10.72 8.28
C VAL A 111 15.34 10.19 8.23
N LYS A 112 14.36 10.98 8.65
CA LYS A 112 12.93 10.62 8.60
C LYS A 112 12.39 10.79 7.19
N VAL A 113 11.75 9.72 6.71
CA VAL A 113 11.08 9.68 5.41
C VAL A 113 9.63 9.29 5.63
N HIS A 114 8.72 10.01 5.00
CA HIS A 114 7.29 9.81 5.13
C HIS A 114 6.67 9.53 3.77
N LEU A 115 5.89 8.47 3.70
CA LEU A 115 4.99 8.22 2.58
C LEU A 115 3.66 8.92 2.88
N MET A 116 3.21 9.74 1.96
CA MET A 116 2.00 10.54 2.11
C MET A 116 0.95 10.15 1.06
N ASP A 117 -0.31 10.50 1.30
CA ASP A 117 -1.33 10.43 0.25
C ASP A 117 -0.93 11.29 -0.96
N GLY A 118 -1.44 10.99 -2.15
CA GLY A 118 -1.06 11.68 -3.39
C GLY A 118 -1.35 13.19 -3.39
N ALA A 119 -2.21 13.66 -2.49
CA ALA A 119 -2.47 15.07 -2.26
C ALA A 119 -1.47 15.72 -1.28
N GLY A 120 -0.64 14.92 -0.60
CA GLY A 120 0.32 15.38 0.40
C GLY A 120 -0.31 15.91 1.69
N ARG A 121 -1.51 15.46 2.02
CA ARG A 121 -2.26 15.93 3.21
C ARG A 121 -2.06 15.06 4.43
N PHE A 122 -1.94 13.74 4.22
CA PHE A 122 -1.85 12.78 5.31
C PHE A 122 -0.64 11.87 5.14
N ILE A 123 0.09 11.63 6.23
CA ILE A 123 1.15 10.63 6.29
C ILE A 123 0.47 9.26 6.40
N THR A 124 0.76 8.36 5.46
CA THR A 124 0.26 6.99 5.46
C THR A 124 1.21 6.05 6.18
N GLU A 125 2.52 6.27 6.02
CA GLU A 125 3.58 5.48 6.65
C GLU A 125 4.83 6.34 6.84
N SER A 126 5.68 5.97 7.80
CA SER A 126 6.96 6.64 8.05
C SER A 126 8.05 5.62 8.33
N THR A 127 9.25 5.92 7.85
CA THR A 127 10.46 5.14 8.10
C THR A 127 11.62 6.08 8.39
N THR A 128 12.78 5.50 8.70
CA THR A 128 14.03 6.23 8.92
C THR A 128 15.13 5.54 8.13
N THR A 129 16.07 6.31 7.59
CA THR A 129 17.22 5.72 6.89
C THR A 129 18.08 4.89 7.85
N ASP A 130 18.53 3.74 7.38
CA ASP A 130 19.39 2.81 8.09
C ASP A 130 20.85 3.31 8.18
N GLU A 131 21.74 2.47 8.72
CA GLU A 131 23.19 2.76 8.83
C GLU A 131 23.86 3.02 7.47
N ASN A 132 23.28 2.54 6.37
CA ASN A 132 23.73 2.77 5.01
C ASN A 132 22.95 3.90 4.32
N GLY A 133 22.25 4.76 5.07
CA GLY A 133 21.45 5.87 4.54
C GLY A 133 20.29 5.44 3.65
N ARG A 134 19.86 4.19 3.70
CA ARG A 134 18.79 3.65 2.87
C ARG A 134 17.48 3.59 3.63
N PHE A 135 16.39 3.81 2.91
CA PHE A 135 15.04 3.60 3.45
C PHE A 135 14.22 2.66 2.58
N ALA A 136 13.24 2.03 3.18
CA ALA A 136 12.28 1.18 2.48
C ALA A 136 10.88 1.32 3.06
N PHE A 137 9.89 1.34 2.18
CA PHE A 137 8.49 1.08 2.47
C PHE A 137 8.14 -0.24 1.80
N ALA A 138 7.96 -1.27 2.60
CA ALA A 138 7.50 -2.57 2.12
C ALA A 138 5.97 -2.61 2.14
N ARG A 139 5.38 -3.38 1.23
CA ARG A 139 3.94 -3.64 1.22
C ARG A 139 3.07 -2.40 0.95
N VAL A 140 3.54 -1.47 0.14
CA VAL A 140 2.77 -0.30 -0.29
C VAL A 140 1.61 -0.73 -1.18
N ALA A 141 0.39 -0.37 -0.82
CA ALA A 141 -0.80 -0.65 -1.64
C ALA A 141 -0.75 0.14 -2.96
N PRO A 142 -1.38 -0.34 -4.04
CA PRO A 142 -1.57 0.49 -5.22
C PRO A 142 -2.30 1.78 -4.90
N GLY A 143 -1.81 2.90 -5.43
CA GLY A 143 -2.38 4.22 -5.14
C GLY A 143 -1.49 5.36 -5.59
N SER A 144 -1.96 6.58 -5.37
CA SER A 144 -1.19 7.79 -5.59
C SER A 144 -0.56 8.27 -4.29
N TYR A 145 0.72 8.60 -4.33
CA TYR A 145 1.53 8.96 -3.17
C TYR A 145 2.43 10.15 -3.43
N LYS A 146 2.94 10.73 -2.36
CA LYS A 146 4.08 11.64 -2.31
C LYS A 146 5.06 11.17 -1.25
N LEU A 147 6.33 11.47 -1.44
CA LEU A 147 7.33 11.38 -0.38
C LEU A 147 7.55 12.74 0.27
N ARG A 148 7.79 12.72 1.57
CA ARG A 148 8.36 13.83 2.31
C ARG A 148 9.61 13.32 3.06
N VAL A 149 10.69 14.06 2.95
CA VAL A 149 11.93 13.85 3.70
C VAL A 149 12.15 15.05 4.60
N ASP A 150 12.41 14.81 5.88
CA ASP A 150 12.71 15.86 6.85
C ASP A 150 14.24 16.00 6.94
N ALA A 151 14.80 17.15 6.56
CA ALA A 151 16.24 17.39 6.69
C ALA A 151 16.64 17.38 8.17
N PRO A 152 17.71 16.66 8.55
CA PRO A 152 18.24 16.75 9.91
C PRO A 152 18.75 18.15 10.24
N GLU A 153 18.91 18.43 11.52
CA GLU A 153 19.45 19.71 11.99
C GLU A 153 20.83 20.00 11.36
N GLY A 154 21.01 21.18 10.83
CA GLY A 154 22.24 21.62 10.16
C GLY A 154 22.32 21.26 8.67
N TYR A 155 21.33 20.57 8.13
CA TYR A 155 21.28 20.20 6.70
C TYR A 155 20.17 20.92 5.96
N VAL A 156 20.41 21.14 4.69
CA VAL A 156 19.43 21.66 3.72
C VAL A 156 19.49 20.80 2.46
N PHE A 157 18.42 20.75 1.71
CA PHE A 157 18.41 20.05 0.42
C PHE A 157 19.19 20.85 -0.63
N SER A 158 20.09 20.19 -1.36
CA SER A 158 20.88 20.78 -2.44
C SER A 158 20.04 21.18 -3.66
N GLY A 159 18.91 20.52 -3.87
CA GLY A 159 17.99 20.74 -4.98
C GLY A 159 17.28 19.44 -5.39
N ALA A 160 16.64 19.46 -6.56
CA ALA A 160 16.03 18.27 -7.14
C ALA A 160 17.12 17.37 -7.74
N ALA A 161 17.32 16.20 -7.19
CA ALA A 161 18.26 15.21 -7.72
C ALA A 161 17.88 14.83 -9.16
N GLN A 162 18.76 15.10 -10.12
CA GLN A 162 18.47 14.93 -11.55
C GLN A 162 18.42 13.47 -11.98
N ASP A 163 19.12 12.59 -11.27
CA ASP A 163 19.16 11.14 -11.53
C ASP A 163 18.11 10.38 -10.70
N SER A 164 17.34 11.07 -9.88
CA SER A 164 16.30 10.45 -9.07
C SER A 164 15.03 10.23 -9.88
N VAL A 165 14.44 9.03 -9.73
CA VAL A 165 13.12 8.71 -10.27
C VAL A 165 12.03 9.62 -9.70
N LEU A 166 12.25 10.11 -8.46
CA LEU A 166 11.34 11.03 -7.77
C LEU A 166 12.15 12.18 -7.15
N PRO A 167 12.53 13.21 -7.93
CA PRO A 167 13.26 14.35 -7.40
C PRO A 167 12.45 15.06 -6.30
N LEU A 168 13.15 15.50 -5.26
CA LEU A 168 12.55 16.23 -4.14
C LEU A 168 12.68 17.73 -4.36
N GLU A 169 11.58 18.45 -4.18
CA GLU A 169 11.58 19.91 -4.09
C GLU A 169 11.67 20.31 -2.62
N SER A 170 12.62 21.18 -2.29
CA SER A 170 12.79 21.66 -0.92
C SER A 170 11.82 22.79 -0.60
N THR A 171 11.37 22.81 0.66
CA THR A 171 10.58 23.91 1.22
C THR A 171 11.41 24.68 2.25
N ARG A 172 10.97 25.89 2.58
CA ARG A 172 11.67 26.78 3.52
C ARG A 172 11.74 26.24 4.95
N ASP A 173 10.93 25.26 5.28
CA ASP A 173 10.87 24.62 6.60
C ASP A 173 11.79 23.39 6.73
N GLY A 174 12.75 23.22 5.80
CA GLY A 174 13.69 22.10 5.84
C GLY A 174 13.10 20.76 5.44
N ARG A 175 12.00 20.75 4.68
CA ARG A 175 11.38 19.53 4.16
C ARG A 175 11.55 19.44 2.66
N GLY A 176 11.81 18.23 2.17
CA GLY A 176 11.78 17.91 0.75
C GLY A 176 10.52 17.15 0.40
N TYR A 177 9.86 17.50 -0.69
CA TYR A 177 8.66 16.83 -1.18
C TYR A 177 8.86 16.35 -2.61
N SER A 178 8.47 15.11 -2.90
CA SER A 178 8.42 14.62 -4.28
C SER A 178 7.19 15.17 -5.02
N ALA A 179 7.22 15.10 -6.36
CA ALA A 179 6.01 15.11 -7.14
C ALA A 179 5.11 13.93 -6.73
N SER A 180 3.82 13.98 -7.09
CA SER A 180 2.93 12.83 -6.90
C SER A 180 3.31 11.73 -7.88
N PHE A 181 3.34 10.48 -7.40
CA PHE A 181 3.61 9.29 -8.20
C PHE A 181 2.57 8.21 -7.94
N THR A 182 2.47 7.26 -8.86
CA THR A 182 1.52 6.15 -8.74
C THR A 182 2.28 4.84 -8.49
N MET A 183 1.92 4.16 -7.41
CA MET A 183 2.31 2.77 -7.17
C MET A 183 1.32 1.84 -7.83
N LEU A 184 1.78 1.01 -8.75
CA LEU A 184 1.00 -0.07 -9.34
C LEU A 184 1.11 -1.34 -8.49
N GLY A 185 0.18 -2.27 -8.67
CA GLY A 185 0.20 -3.56 -7.95
C GLY A 185 1.48 -4.35 -8.22
N GLY A 186 2.24 -4.66 -7.16
CA GLY A 186 3.51 -5.38 -7.24
C GLY A 186 4.68 -4.56 -7.77
N ALA A 187 4.53 -3.25 -7.95
CA ALA A 187 5.62 -2.40 -8.42
C ALA A 187 6.78 -2.37 -7.41
N LYS A 188 8.00 -2.35 -7.95
CA LYS A 188 9.22 -2.01 -7.22
C LYS A 188 9.71 -0.67 -7.73
N VAL A 189 9.79 0.32 -6.87
CA VAL A 189 10.34 1.64 -7.17
C VAL A 189 11.63 1.78 -6.39
N GLU A 190 12.74 1.95 -7.11
CA GLU A 190 14.09 1.99 -6.55
C GLU A 190 14.81 3.25 -7.05
N GLY A 191 15.80 3.73 -6.30
CA GLY A 191 16.65 4.85 -6.73
C GLY A 191 16.01 6.22 -6.52
N ILE A 192 15.34 6.39 -5.38
CA ILE A 192 14.86 7.69 -4.93
C ILE A 192 15.90 8.36 -4.06
#